data_d7ab5bb61e6122c4acb19a63342f6a19
#
_entry.id   d7ab5bb61e6122c4acb19a63342f6a19
#
_cell.length_a   1.000
_cell.length_b   1.000
_cell.length_c   1.000
_cell.angle_alpha   90.00
_cell.angle_beta   90.00
_cell.angle_gamma   90.00
#
_symmetry.space_group_name_H-M   'P 1'
#
loop_
_entity.id
_entity.type
_entity.pdbx_description
1 polymer ?
#
loop_
_entity_poly.entity_id
_entity_poly.type
_entity_poly.pdbx_seq_one_letter_code
_entity_poly.pdbx_strand_id
1 'polypeptide(L)'
;MINYSIAMMGNPAKKQDPKKAYGVAQYTEKMTLAKFSEHISSHGSTYDAEDVEAILGKAVKCLREMLLAGKKVELGKLGDFYVTLHGKGTELAKDYNPVTCVEKVNVVWDPGKLFENLKEDAAFNFVASRNEQEEAKRKAKAQKDDNGNTPPASGGDSPAQGSIRRLKSESWNCS
;
A
#
# COMPACT_ATOMS: atom_id res chain seq x y z
N MET A 1 11.43 -6.80 4.90
CA MET A 1 12.09 -6.81 3.56
C MET A 1 11.37 -5.82 2.67
N ILE A 2 12.12 -4.89 2.05
CA ILE A 2 11.57 -3.85 1.17
C ILE A 2 11.66 -4.35 -0.26
N ASN A 3 10.52 -4.44 -0.95
CA ASN A 3 10.48 -4.77 -2.35
C ASN A 3 10.85 -3.55 -3.21
N TYR A 4 11.66 -3.75 -4.23
CA TYR A 4 12.02 -2.70 -5.17
C TYR A 4 12.07 -3.20 -6.61
N SER A 5 11.85 -2.31 -7.56
CA SER A 5 12.09 -2.51 -8.99
C SER A 5 13.08 -1.46 -9.50
N ILE A 6 13.63 -1.68 -10.69
CA ILE A 6 14.53 -0.72 -11.33
C ILE A 6 13.75 0.06 -12.38
N ALA A 7 13.90 1.39 -12.35
CA ALA A 7 13.35 2.30 -13.35
C ALA A 7 14.47 3.13 -13.99
N MET A 8 14.43 3.24 -15.33
CA MET A 8 15.36 4.10 -16.07
C MET A 8 14.80 5.53 -16.11
N MET A 9 15.42 6.43 -15.37
CA MET A 9 15.00 7.83 -15.28
C MET A 9 16.03 8.76 -15.90
N GLY A 10 15.55 9.76 -16.68
CA GLY A 10 16.38 10.85 -17.20
C GLY A 10 16.41 12.02 -16.23
N ASN A 11 17.44 12.83 -16.33
CA ASN A 11 17.54 14.10 -15.59
C ASN A 11 16.59 15.14 -16.23
N PRO A 12 15.56 15.65 -15.51
CA PRO A 12 14.63 16.62 -16.08
C PRO A 12 15.30 17.95 -16.46
N ALA A 13 16.40 18.31 -15.77
CA ALA A 13 17.16 19.53 -16.04
C ALA A 13 18.15 19.39 -17.22
N LYS A 14 18.55 18.15 -17.55
CA LYS A 14 19.50 17.85 -18.64
C LYS A 14 18.96 16.69 -19.48
N LYS A 15 18.04 17.00 -20.37
CA LYS A 15 17.34 16.01 -21.20
C LYS A 15 18.25 15.17 -22.13
N GLN A 16 19.46 15.68 -22.39
CA GLN A 16 20.45 15.00 -23.26
C GLN A 16 21.34 14.01 -22.51
N ASP A 17 21.33 14.02 -21.18
CA ASP A 17 22.10 13.06 -20.39
C ASP A 17 21.50 11.63 -20.55
N PRO A 18 22.35 10.60 -20.55
CA PRO A 18 21.87 9.23 -20.59
C PRO A 18 21.01 8.92 -19.36
N LYS A 19 19.92 8.15 -19.57
CA LYS A 19 19.08 7.69 -18.48
C LYS A 19 19.88 6.80 -17.53
N LYS A 20 19.64 6.96 -16.23
CA LYS A 20 20.26 6.18 -15.16
C LYS A 20 19.25 5.27 -14.52
N ALA A 21 19.71 4.11 -14.05
CA ALA A 21 18.88 3.17 -13.31
C ALA A 21 18.72 3.60 -11.86
N TYR A 22 17.48 3.68 -11.37
CA TYR A 22 17.14 3.99 -9.99
C TYR A 22 16.26 2.90 -9.39
N GLY A 23 16.52 2.56 -8.13
CA GLY A 23 15.64 1.70 -7.36
C GLY A 23 14.37 2.45 -6.97
N VAL A 24 13.22 1.83 -7.23
CA VAL A 24 11.90 2.35 -6.86
C VAL A 24 11.24 1.35 -5.92
N ALA A 25 10.89 1.80 -4.72
CA ALA A 25 10.20 0.94 -3.74
C ALA A 25 8.84 0.48 -4.28
N GLN A 26 8.55 -0.81 -4.06
CA GLN A 26 7.29 -1.45 -4.45
C GLN A 26 6.60 -1.96 -3.19
N TYR A 27 5.37 -1.53 -2.94
CA TYR A 27 4.57 -2.05 -1.85
C TYR A 27 3.61 -3.14 -2.35
N THR A 28 3.44 -4.19 -1.57
CA THR A 28 2.61 -5.35 -1.91
C THR A 28 1.13 -5.06 -1.72
N GLU A 29 0.80 -4.37 -0.63
CA GLU A 29 -0.56 -4.01 -0.31
C GLU A 29 -0.64 -2.66 0.40
N LYS A 30 -1.85 -2.09 0.45
CA LYS A 30 -2.17 -0.94 1.27
C LYS A 30 -2.81 -1.43 2.57
N MET A 31 -2.11 -1.25 3.68
CA MET A 31 -2.67 -1.51 5.00
C MET A 31 -3.66 -0.41 5.38
N THR A 32 -4.89 -0.79 5.71
CA THR A 32 -5.90 0.15 6.20
C THR A 32 -5.71 0.42 7.69
N LEU A 33 -6.35 1.48 8.22
CA LEU A 33 -6.30 1.79 9.65
C LEU A 33 -6.83 0.62 10.49
N ALA A 34 -7.94 0.01 10.08
CA ALA A 34 -8.53 -1.15 10.76
C ALA A 34 -7.53 -2.32 10.84
N LYS A 35 -6.92 -2.73 9.72
CA LYS A 35 -5.90 -3.79 9.72
C LYS A 35 -4.66 -3.43 10.55
N PHE A 36 -4.27 -2.16 10.56
CA PHE A 36 -3.17 -1.70 11.39
C PHE A 36 -3.52 -1.76 12.89
N SER A 37 -4.75 -1.41 13.25
CA SER A 37 -5.25 -1.52 14.62
C SER A 37 -5.34 -2.97 15.09
N GLU A 38 -5.81 -3.90 14.25
CA GLU A 38 -5.77 -5.34 14.49
C GLU A 38 -4.34 -5.83 14.73
N HIS A 39 -3.38 -5.38 13.91
CA HIS A 39 -1.98 -5.72 14.08
C HIS A 39 -1.41 -5.23 15.42
N ILE A 40 -1.70 -3.98 15.83
CA ILE A 40 -1.28 -3.44 17.13
C ILE A 40 -1.87 -4.28 18.27
N SER A 41 -3.15 -4.59 18.22
CA SER A 41 -3.88 -5.37 19.21
C SER A 41 -3.30 -6.79 19.35
N SER A 42 -2.85 -7.41 18.24
CA SER A 42 -2.23 -8.74 18.24
C SER A 42 -0.89 -8.86 18.98
N HIS A 43 -0.23 -7.74 19.26
CA HIS A 43 1.02 -7.68 20.02
C HIS A 43 0.85 -7.72 21.56
N GLY A 44 -0.28 -8.22 22.05
CA GLY A 44 -0.55 -8.35 23.48
C GLY A 44 -1.00 -7.04 24.15
N SER A 45 -1.64 -6.17 23.39
CA SER A 45 -2.29 -4.96 23.90
C SER A 45 -3.48 -5.31 24.80
N THR A 46 -3.71 -4.48 25.85
CA THR A 46 -4.92 -4.52 26.66
C THR A 46 -6.12 -3.87 25.96
N TYR A 47 -5.85 -3.14 24.86
CA TYR A 47 -6.86 -2.49 24.03
C TYR A 47 -7.20 -3.39 22.86
N ASP A 48 -8.47 -3.50 22.53
CA ASP A 48 -8.90 -4.20 21.32
C ASP A 48 -8.66 -3.35 20.05
N ALA A 49 -8.89 -3.92 18.88
CA ALA A 49 -8.62 -3.25 17.62
C ALA A 49 -9.51 -2.01 17.41
N GLU A 50 -10.74 -2.04 17.91
CA GLU A 50 -11.70 -0.96 17.77
C GLU A 50 -11.29 0.23 18.65
N ASP A 51 -10.82 -0.03 19.86
CA ASP A 51 -10.28 1.00 20.77
C ASP A 51 -9.06 1.68 20.15
N VAL A 52 -8.14 0.91 19.59
CA VAL A 52 -6.94 1.43 18.94
C VAL A 52 -7.32 2.30 17.74
N GLU A 53 -8.26 1.84 16.91
CA GLU A 53 -8.74 2.60 15.74
C GLU A 53 -9.39 3.93 16.17
N ALA A 54 -10.22 3.90 17.23
CA ALA A 54 -10.87 5.09 17.76
C ALA A 54 -9.87 6.11 18.31
N ILE A 55 -8.83 5.64 19.03
CA ILE A 55 -7.77 6.50 19.58
C ILE A 55 -6.97 7.15 18.45
N LEU A 56 -6.53 6.36 17.47
CA LEU A 56 -5.79 6.86 16.32
C LEU A 56 -6.62 7.85 15.50
N GLY A 57 -7.90 7.57 15.30
CA GLY A 57 -8.83 8.48 14.63
C GLY A 57 -8.98 9.83 15.36
N LYS A 58 -9.05 9.84 16.69
CA LYS A 58 -9.04 11.05 17.50
C LYS A 58 -7.70 11.79 17.40
N ALA A 59 -6.58 11.05 17.47
CA ALA A 59 -5.26 11.64 17.37
C ALA A 59 -5.06 12.41 16.05
N VAL A 60 -5.53 11.85 14.93
CA VAL A 60 -5.46 12.53 13.61
C VAL A 60 -6.29 13.82 13.62
N LYS A 61 -7.50 13.83 14.21
CA LYS A 61 -8.32 15.02 14.30
C LYS A 61 -7.66 16.11 15.15
N CYS A 62 -7.16 15.76 16.33
CA CYS A 62 -6.46 16.69 17.21
C CYS A 62 -5.17 17.22 16.58
N LEU A 63 -4.42 16.35 15.88
CA LEU A 63 -3.23 16.77 15.15
C LEU A 63 -3.56 17.85 14.11
N ARG A 64 -4.62 17.64 13.32
CA ARG A 64 -5.09 18.65 12.35
C ARG A 64 -5.44 19.98 13.01
N GLU A 65 -6.15 19.95 14.14
CA GLU A 65 -6.52 21.15 14.88
C GLU A 65 -5.28 21.93 15.36
N MET A 66 -4.31 21.22 15.94
CA MET A 66 -3.08 21.84 16.44
C MET A 66 -2.23 22.44 15.30
N LEU A 67 -2.13 21.75 14.18
CA LEU A 67 -1.43 22.27 13.01
C LEU A 67 -2.09 23.51 12.43
N LEU A 68 -3.43 23.56 12.37
CA LEU A 68 -4.17 24.75 11.95
C LEU A 68 -4.05 25.90 12.95
N ALA A 69 -3.83 25.62 14.23
CA ALA A 69 -3.51 26.61 15.25
C ALA A 69 -2.03 27.09 15.18
N GLY A 70 -1.28 26.69 14.15
CA GLY A 70 0.11 27.09 13.94
C GLY A 70 1.12 26.42 14.86
N LYS A 71 0.76 25.30 15.48
CA LYS A 71 1.66 24.56 16.38
C LYS A 71 2.44 23.49 15.63
N LYS A 72 3.69 23.30 16.03
CA LYS A 72 4.46 22.10 15.75
C LYS A 72 4.08 21.05 16.79
N VAL A 73 3.73 19.84 16.35
CA VAL A 73 3.29 18.74 17.23
C VAL A 73 4.35 17.66 17.24
N GLU A 74 4.96 17.45 18.40
CA GLU A 74 5.93 16.39 18.65
C GLU A 74 5.21 15.14 19.17
N LEU A 75 5.34 14.02 18.45
CA LEU A 75 4.78 12.72 18.84
C LEU A 75 5.88 11.73 19.26
N GLY A 76 6.87 12.24 19.97
CA GLY A 76 7.95 11.46 20.55
C GLY A 76 8.72 10.65 19.49
N LYS A 77 8.74 9.32 19.63
CA LYS A 77 9.47 8.42 18.72
C LYS A 77 8.94 8.41 17.28
N LEU A 78 7.68 8.83 17.08
CA LEU A 78 7.10 8.92 15.74
C LEU A 78 7.69 10.10 14.96
N GLY A 79 8.04 11.18 15.65
CA GLY A 79 8.59 12.40 15.05
C GLY A 79 7.65 13.58 15.15
N ASP A 80 7.98 14.61 14.40
CA ASP A 80 7.37 15.92 14.47
C ASP A 80 6.51 16.22 13.26
N PHE A 81 5.37 16.85 13.50
CA PHE A 81 4.48 17.33 12.44
C PHE A 81 4.39 18.85 12.50
N TYR A 82 4.56 19.49 11.36
CA TYR A 82 4.43 20.93 11.21
C TYR A 82 3.95 21.30 9.80
N VAL A 83 3.55 22.56 9.64
CA VAL A 83 3.08 23.07 8.37
C VAL A 83 4.12 23.95 7.70
N THR A 84 4.16 23.91 6.37
CA THR A 84 4.94 24.83 5.53
C THR A 84 4.01 25.47 4.50
N LEU A 85 4.32 26.72 4.17
CA LEU A 85 3.57 27.48 3.19
C LEU A 85 4.30 27.44 1.84
N HIS A 86 3.57 27.20 0.77
CA HIS A 86 4.05 27.32 -0.59
C HIS A 86 3.22 28.36 -1.35
N GLY A 87 3.87 29.23 -2.09
CA GLY A 87 3.16 30.28 -2.80
C GLY A 87 4.09 31.26 -3.49
N LYS A 88 3.53 32.41 -3.88
CA LYS A 88 4.26 33.49 -4.58
C LYS A 88 4.84 34.47 -3.59
N GLY A 89 6.05 34.94 -3.90
CA GLY A 89 6.66 36.08 -3.21
C GLY A 89 6.16 37.41 -3.76
N THR A 90 6.35 38.47 -2.97
CA THR A 90 6.16 39.86 -3.37
C THR A 90 7.50 40.61 -3.26
N GLU A 91 7.70 41.67 -4.00
CA GLU A 91 8.92 42.45 -3.96
C GLU A 91 9.11 43.15 -2.60
N LEU A 92 8.03 43.62 -2.00
CA LEU A 92 8.04 44.30 -0.72
C LEU A 92 7.23 43.52 0.31
N ALA A 93 7.77 43.38 1.52
CA ALA A 93 7.11 42.67 2.60
C ALA A 93 5.72 43.24 2.98
N LYS A 94 5.53 44.56 2.83
CA LYS A 94 4.25 45.23 3.10
C LYS A 94 3.14 44.82 2.12
N ASP A 95 3.48 44.34 0.93
CA ASP A 95 2.53 43.97 -0.10
C ASP A 95 2.15 42.47 0.00
N TYR A 96 2.77 41.75 0.93
CA TYR A 96 2.49 40.33 1.14
C TYR A 96 1.13 40.13 1.82
N ASN A 97 0.20 39.55 1.07
CA ASN A 97 -1.09 39.14 1.57
C ASN A 97 -1.19 37.60 1.56
N PRO A 98 -1.28 36.92 2.72
CA PRO A 98 -1.30 35.47 2.80
C PRO A 98 -2.48 34.85 2.03
N VAL A 99 -3.61 35.52 1.92
CA VAL A 99 -4.79 35.01 1.19
C VAL A 99 -4.55 34.88 -0.30
N THR A 100 -3.76 35.79 -0.89
CA THR A 100 -3.47 35.81 -2.34
C THR A 100 -2.13 35.18 -2.68
N CYS A 101 -1.17 35.21 -1.73
CA CYS A 101 0.20 34.75 -1.97
C CYS A 101 0.39 33.27 -1.63
N VAL A 102 -0.32 32.74 -0.63
CA VAL A 102 -0.23 31.32 -0.25
C VAL A 102 -1.11 30.49 -1.17
N GLU A 103 -0.50 29.62 -1.97
CA GLU A 103 -1.19 28.72 -2.89
C GLU A 103 -1.48 27.37 -2.23
N LYS A 104 -0.60 26.92 -1.33
CA LYS A 104 -0.72 25.61 -0.70
C LYS A 104 -0.11 25.61 0.71
N VAL A 105 -0.79 24.92 1.62
CA VAL A 105 -0.28 24.57 2.94
C VAL A 105 0.07 23.09 2.93
N ASN A 106 1.34 22.75 3.16
CA ASN A 106 1.79 21.38 3.21
C ASN A 106 2.00 20.97 4.67
N VAL A 107 1.60 19.76 4.99
CA VAL A 107 1.97 19.10 6.24
C VAL A 107 3.26 18.35 6.01
N VAL A 108 4.25 18.61 6.83
CA VAL A 108 5.56 17.96 6.81
C VAL A 108 5.67 17.07 8.04
N TRP A 109 6.16 15.88 7.83
CA TRP A 109 6.56 14.96 8.87
C TRP A 109 8.08 14.88 8.91
N ASP A 110 8.66 15.15 10.06
CA ASP A 110 10.08 15.01 10.35
C ASP A 110 10.25 13.73 11.18
N PRO A 111 10.89 12.69 10.64
CA PRO A 111 10.94 11.38 11.28
C PRO A 111 11.61 11.41 12.64
N GLY A 112 11.02 10.73 13.61
CA GLY A 112 11.63 10.53 14.92
C GLY A 112 12.70 9.42 14.88
N LYS A 113 13.44 9.29 15.97
CA LYS A 113 14.59 8.38 16.11
C LYS A 113 14.36 6.94 15.67
N LEU A 114 13.13 6.42 15.77
CA LEU A 114 12.83 5.06 15.33
C LEU A 114 12.81 4.89 13.81
N PHE A 115 12.73 6.01 13.08
CA PHE A 115 12.67 6.03 11.62
C PHE A 115 13.98 6.52 10.99
N GLU A 116 14.95 6.93 11.83
CA GLU A 116 16.30 7.20 11.38
C GLU A 116 16.98 5.88 10.99
N ASN A 117 17.86 5.94 9.99
CA ASN A 117 18.72 4.82 9.60
C ASN A 117 17.99 3.51 9.20
N LEU A 118 16.73 3.58 8.77
CA LEU A 118 15.98 2.40 8.29
C LEU A 118 16.73 1.57 7.24
N LYS A 119 17.71 2.18 6.55
CA LYS A 119 18.55 1.48 5.57
C LYS A 119 19.40 0.38 6.22
N GLU A 120 19.87 0.57 7.44
CA GLU A 120 20.74 -0.38 8.15
C GLU A 120 19.97 -1.66 8.52
N ASP A 121 18.67 -1.51 8.83
CA ASP A 121 17.77 -2.62 9.19
C ASP A 121 17.06 -3.21 7.98
N ALA A 122 17.18 -2.57 6.80
CA ALA A 122 16.43 -2.95 5.62
C ALA A 122 17.07 -4.08 4.84
N ALA A 123 16.36 -5.18 4.66
CA ALA A 123 16.66 -6.16 3.63
C ALA A 123 15.88 -5.83 2.35
N PHE A 124 16.53 -5.94 1.19
CA PHE A 124 15.95 -5.58 -0.10
C PHE A 124 15.66 -6.82 -0.95
N ASN A 125 14.49 -6.83 -1.61
CA ASN A 125 14.07 -7.89 -2.51
C ASN A 125 13.69 -7.29 -3.86
N PHE A 126 14.33 -7.76 -4.93
CA PHE A 126 13.99 -7.33 -6.28
C PHE A 126 12.68 -7.97 -6.74
N VAL A 127 11.77 -7.16 -7.27
CA VAL A 127 10.49 -7.61 -7.82
C VAL A 127 10.24 -6.91 -9.16
N ALA A 128 9.44 -7.55 -10.01
CA ALA A 128 8.99 -6.93 -11.25
C ALA A 128 8.24 -5.61 -10.96
N SER A 129 8.34 -4.65 -11.86
CA SER A 129 7.60 -3.40 -11.76
C SER A 129 6.09 -3.65 -11.80
N ARG A 130 5.27 -2.71 -11.26
CA ARG A 130 3.81 -2.83 -11.30
C ARG A 130 3.26 -3.06 -12.70
N ASN A 131 3.78 -2.36 -13.68
CA ASN A 131 3.34 -2.50 -15.06
C ASN A 131 3.60 -3.91 -15.59
N GLU A 132 4.78 -4.47 -15.32
CA GLU A 132 5.12 -5.84 -15.69
C GLU A 132 4.25 -6.87 -14.96
N GLN A 133 3.95 -6.65 -13.68
CA GLN A 133 3.05 -7.51 -12.91
C GLN A 133 1.61 -7.46 -13.45
N GLU A 134 1.10 -6.29 -13.83
CA GLU A 134 -0.23 -6.12 -14.41
C GLU A 134 -0.30 -6.76 -15.81
N GLU A 135 0.73 -6.59 -16.63
CA GLU A 135 0.81 -7.24 -17.94
C GLU A 135 0.85 -8.76 -17.81
N ALA A 136 1.62 -9.29 -16.86
CA ALA A 136 1.65 -10.73 -16.59
C ALA A 136 0.27 -11.25 -16.14
N LYS A 137 -0.42 -10.52 -15.29
CA LYS A 137 -1.80 -10.85 -14.86
C LYS A 137 -2.79 -10.82 -16.03
N ARG A 138 -2.69 -9.82 -16.92
CA ARG A 138 -3.55 -9.72 -18.13
C ARG A 138 -3.31 -10.88 -19.06
N LYS A 139 -2.05 -11.22 -19.32
CA LYS A 139 -1.66 -12.37 -20.17
C LYS A 139 -2.17 -13.69 -19.59
N ALA A 140 -2.02 -13.90 -18.27
CA ALA A 140 -2.51 -15.10 -17.59
C ALA A 140 -4.05 -15.21 -17.61
N LYS A 141 -4.76 -14.09 -17.55
CA LYS A 141 -6.23 -14.06 -17.67
C LYS A 141 -6.68 -14.37 -19.09
N ALA A 142 -6.06 -13.77 -20.10
CA ALA A 142 -6.37 -14.03 -21.50
C ALA A 142 -6.13 -15.51 -21.87
N GLN A 143 -5.09 -16.16 -21.35
CA GLN A 143 -4.84 -17.60 -21.56
C GLN A 143 -5.85 -18.50 -20.88
N LYS A 144 -6.48 -18.07 -19.77
CA LYS A 144 -7.56 -18.83 -19.11
C LYS A 144 -8.87 -18.72 -19.89
N ASP A 145 -9.16 -17.57 -20.47
CA ASP A 145 -10.38 -17.36 -21.25
C ASP A 145 -10.34 -18.10 -22.60
N ASP A 146 -9.15 -18.30 -23.19
CA ASP A 146 -8.96 -19.02 -24.44
C ASP A 146 -9.02 -20.56 -24.30
N ASN A 147 -8.76 -21.07 -23.10
CA ASN A 147 -8.80 -22.52 -22.80
C ASN A 147 -10.17 -23.00 -22.28
N GLY A 148 -11.17 -22.15 -22.25
CA GLY A 148 -12.52 -22.40 -21.74
C GLY A 148 -13.58 -22.69 -22.79
N ASN A 149 -13.28 -22.60 -24.10
CA ASN A 149 -14.28 -22.73 -25.16
C ASN A 149 -13.93 -23.84 -26.15
N THR A 150 -14.02 -25.10 -25.69
CA THR A 150 -14.15 -26.23 -26.62
C THR A 150 -15.61 -26.72 -26.52
N PRO A 151 -16.43 -26.58 -27.57
CA PRO A 151 -17.79 -27.11 -27.54
C PRO A 151 -17.73 -28.66 -27.50
N PRO A 152 -18.61 -29.34 -26.75
CA PRO A 152 -18.65 -30.79 -26.77
C PRO A 152 -19.14 -31.27 -28.15
N ALA A 153 -18.35 -32.08 -28.80
CA ALA A 153 -18.71 -32.79 -30.02
C ALA A 153 -19.92 -33.70 -29.73
N SER A 154 -21.01 -33.43 -30.44
CA SER A 154 -22.18 -34.32 -30.51
C SER A 154 -21.82 -35.59 -31.27
N GLY A 155 -22.02 -36.74 -30.64
CA GLY A 155 -21.92 -38.03 -31.29
C GLY A 155 -22.61 -39.06 -30.40
N GLY A 156 -23.82 -39.48 -30.83
CA GLY A 156 -24.66 -40.42 -30.16
C GLY A 156 -24.13 -41.84 -30.13
N ASP A 157 -24.57 -42.64 -29.23
CA ASP A 157 -25.34 -43.88 -29.31
C ASP A 157 -25.35 -44.57 -27.96
N SER A 158 -26.54 -44.91 -27.53
CA SER A 158 -26.86 -45.92 -26.50
C SER A 158 -26.96 -47.31 -27.17
N PRO A 159 -27.11 -48.46 -26.47
CA PRO A 159 -27.22 -48.75 -25.04
C PRO A 159 -26.47 -50.01 -24.57
N ALA A 160 -26.41 -50.30 -23.29
CA ALA A 160 -26.79 -51.57 -22.64
C ALA A 160 -26.27 -51.68 -21.17
N GLN A 161 -27.24 -51.86 -20.31
CA GLN A 161 -27.36 -52.72 -19.13
C GLN A 161 -26.10 -53.33 -18.48
N GLY A 162 -26.05 -53.20 -17.14
CA GLY A 162 -25.36 -54.21 -16.33
C GLY A 162 -24.97 -53.82 -14.91
N SER A 163 -25.85 -54.10 -13.98
CA SER A 163 -25.59 -54.71 -12.66
C SER A 163 -24.99 -53.90 -11.51
N ILE A 164 -25.82 -53.76 -10.57
CA ILE A 164 -25.72 -53.55 -9.13
C ILE A 164 -24.48 -54.22 -8.49
N ARG A 165 -23.71 -53.47 -7.70
CA ARG A 165 -23.16 -53.97 -6.42
C ARG A 165 -23.04 -52.87 -5.38
N ARG A 166 -23.82 -53.04 -4.36
CA ARG A 166 -23.86 -52.35 -3.07
C ARG A 166 -22.76 -52.97 -2.17
N LEU A 167 -21.87 -52.16 -1.56
CA LEU A 167 -21.14 -52.49 -0.34
C LEU A 167 -20.92 -51.19 0.40
N LYS A 168 -21.63 -50.99 1.45
CA LYS A 168 -21.39 -51.11 2.91
C LYS A 168 -20.45 -50.00 3.46
N SER A 169 -21.10 -49.23 4.28
CA SER A 169 -20.64 -48.39 5.38
C SER A 169 -19.55 -49.06 6.24
N GLU A 170 -18.51 -48.32 6.57
CA GLU A 170 -17.83 -48.48 7.86
C GLU A 170 -17.45 -47.13 8.46
N SER A 171 -18.04 -46.90 9.59
CA SER A 171 -17.75 -45.89 10.59
C SER A 171 -16.44 -46.17 11.27
N TRP A 172 -15.57 -45.16 11.42
CA TRP A 172 -14.55 -45.18 12.48
C TRP A 172 -14.69 -43.95 13.35
N ASN A 173 -15.04 -44.26 14.58
CA ASN A 173 -15.09 -43.40 15.75
C ASN A 173 -13.80 -43.62 16.55
N CYS A 174 -13.46 -42.67 17.44
CA CYS A 174 -12.47 -42.71 18.55
C CYS A 174 -11.13 -42.06 18.21
N SER A 175 -10.61 -41.19 18.98
CA SER A 175 -10.62 -40.75 20.40
C SER A 175 -9.91 -39.45 20.51
#